data_415f91f6f6f3b1889cf5406a4b70f915
#
_entry.id   415f91f6f6f3b1889cf5406a4b70f915
#
_cell.length_a   1.000
_cell.length_b   1.000
_cell.length_c   1.000
_cell.angle_alpha   90.00
_cell.angle_beta   90.00
_cell.angle_gamma   90.00
#
_symmetry.space_group_name_H-M   'P 1'
#
loop_
_entity.id
_entity.type
_entity.pdbx_description
1 polymer ?
#
loop_
_entity_poly.entity_id
_entity_poly.type
_entity_poly.pdbx_seq_one_letter_code
_entity_poly.pdbx_strand_id
1 'polypeptide(L)'
;MRIFKTAALLSAGLLAAQTAVAQEKFITIGTGGQTGVYFVVGQSICRLVNRGTADHNLKCTAPSTGGSIANINAIKAGDMDMGVAQSDWQFHAFNGSSQFEGDKFDNLRAVFSVHGEPFTVVARADSEIGSFDDLFGKRVNVGNPGSGQRATMDVVL
;
A
#
# COMPACT_ATOMS: atom_id res chain seq x y z
N MET A 1 -81.79 -21.30 -10.00
CA MET A 1 -81.07 -20.47 -10.93
C MET A 1 -79.94 -19.80 -10.13
N ARG A 2 -78.73 -20.38 -10.19
CA ARG A 2 -77.54 -19.99 -9.34
C ARG A 2 -76.60 -19.12 -10.15
N ILE A 3 -76.47 -17.87 -9.72
CA ILE A 3 -75.54 -16.92 -10.32
C ILE A 3 -74.20 -17.06 -9.62
N PHE A 4 -73.20 -17.57 -10.32
CA PHE A 4 -71.79 -17.56 -9.84
C PHE A 4 -71.15 -16.20 -10.07
N LYS A 5 -70.84 -15.55 -9.00
CA LYS A 5 -70.00 -14.35 -9.05
C LYS A 5 -68.52 -14.75 -9.01
N THR A 6 -67.81 -14.67 -10.11
CA THR A 6 -66.40 -14.80 -10.22
C THR A 6 -65.71 -13.50 -9.72
N ALA A 7 -65.08 -13.57 -8.54
CA ALA A 7 -64.22 -12.52 -8.05
C ALA A 7 -62.84 -12.67 -8.68
N ALA A 8 -62.43 -11.78 -9.53
CA ALA A 8 -61.09 -11.67 -10.06
C ALA A 8 -60.19 -11.03 -9.02
N LEU A 9 -59.31 -11.80 -8.43
CA LEU A 9 -58.23 -11.34 -7.58
C LEU A 9 -57.12 -10.73 -8.46
N LEU A 10 -57.07 -9.41 -8.56
CA LEU A 10 -55.91 -8.68 -9.07
C LEU A 10 -54.77 -8.76 -8.02
N SER A 11 -53.84 -9.68 -8.22
CA SER A 11 -52.59 -9.71 -7.50
C SER A 11 -51.67 -8.62 -8.04
N ALA A 12 -51.71 -7.44 -7.42
CA ALA A 12 -50.70 -6.41 -7.66
C ALA A 12 -49.36 -6.85 -7.08
N GLY A 13 -48.51 -7.42 -7.92
CA GLY A 13 -47.13 -7.70 -7.59
C GLY A 13 -46.37 -6.38 -7.43
N LEU A 14 -46.12 -5.95 -6.18
CA LEU A 14 -45.13 -4.92 -5.90
C LEU A 14 -43.78 -5.50 -6.24
N LEU A 15 -43.24 -5.21 -7.43
CA LEU A 15 -41.81 -5.29 -7.70
C LEU A 15 -41.12 -4.26 -6.82
N ALA A 16 -40.64 -4.66 -5.64
CA ALA A 16 -39.71 -3.88 -4.88
C ALA A 16 -38.42 -3.81 -5.73
N ALA A 17 -38.23 -2.70 -6.43
CA ALA A 17 -36.96 -2.34 -7.04
C ALA A 17 -35.95 -2.19 -5.90
N GLN A 18 -35.23 -3.27 -5.62
CA GLN A 18 -34.06 -3.19 -4.75
C GLN A 18 -33.03 -2.32 -5.48
N THR A 19 -32.92 -1.08 -5.08
CA THR A 19 -31.77 -0.26 -5.45
C THR A 19 -30.55 -0.96 -4.87
N ALA A 20 -29.78 -1.66 -5.72
CA ALA A 20 -28.49 -2.20 -5.34
C ALA A 20 -27.62 -1.00 -4.96
N VAL A 21 -27.53 -0.70 -3.68
CA VAL A 21 -26.54 0.23 -3.17
C VAL A 21 -25.21 -0.42 -3.45
N ALA A 22 -24.43 0.17 -4.36
CA ALA A 22 -23.10 -0.33 -4.65
C ALA A 22 -22.30 -0.37 -3.35
N GLN A 23 -21.83 -1.56 -2.98
CA GLN A 23 -21.08 -1.76 -1.73
C GLN A 23 -19.80 -0.94 -1.78
N GLU A 24 -19.52 -0.16 -0.74
CA GLU A 24 -18.26 0.56 -0.61
C GLU A 24 -17.09 -0.42 -0.65
N LYS A 25 -16.10 -0.13 -1.50
CA LYS A 25 -14.85 -0.87 -1.56
C LYS A 25 -13.78 -0.10 -0.81
N PHE A 26 -13.05 -0.81 0.03
CA PHE A 26 -11.93 -0.23 0.77
C PHE A 26 -10.63 -0.53 0.05
N ILE A 27 -9.75 0.46 0.00
CA ILE A 27 -8.38 0.36 -0.50
C ILE A 27 -7.44 0.75 0.62
N THR A 28 -6.46 -0.10 0.88
CA THR A 28 -5.42 0.15 1.88
C THR A 28 -4.07 0.35 1.19
N ILE A 29 -3.41 1.50 1.47
CA ILE A 29 -2.08 1.83 0.93
C ILE A 29 -1.06 1.79 2.06
N GLY A 30 -0.18 0.79 2.08
CA GLY A 30 0.95 0.72 3.01
C GLY A 30 1.92 1.89 2.80
N THR A 31 2.39 2.49 3.87
CA THR A 31 3.24 3.68 3.81
C THR A 31 4.60 3.47 4.45
N GLY A 32 4.93 4.16 5.50
CA GLY A 32 6.15 4.10 6.27
C GLY A 32 5.95 4.76 7.63
N GLY A 33 7.01 5.16 8.29
CA GLY A 33 6.94 5.89 9.55
C GLY A 33 6.16 7.20 9.40
N GLN A 34 5.42 7.59 10.44
CA GLN A 34 4.49 8.74 10.43
C GLN A 34 5.16 10.09 10.11
N THR A 35 6.45 10.22 10.35
CA THR A 35 7.25 11.41 10.03
C THR A 35 7.89 11.35 8.64
N GLY A 36 7.73 10.24 7.91
CA GLY A 36 8.35 9.99 6.62
C GLY A 36 7.49 10.44 5.44
N VAL A 37 8.15 10.60 4.29
CA VAL A 37 7.51 11.01 3.04
C VAL A 37 6.45 10.03 2.58
N TYR A 38 6.67 8.72 2.71
CA TYR A 38 5.72 7.70 2.32
C TYR A 38 4.37 7.86 3.01
N PHE A 39 4.37 8.20 4.30
CA PHE A 39 3.14 8.44 5.04
C PHE A 39 2.39 9.65 4.50
N VAL A 40 3.07 10.77 4.29
CA VAL A 40 2.48 12.00 3.73
C VAL A 40 1.90 11.75 2.34
N VAL A 41 2.63 11.02 1.49
CA VAL A 41 2.18 10.65 0.14
C VAL A 41 0.94 9.77 0.19
N GLY A 42 0.96 8.67 0.94
CA GLY A 42 -0.19 7.76 1.06
C GLY A 42 -1.43 8.47 1.59
N GLN A 43 -1.28 9.30 2.63
CA GLN A 43 -2.38 10.12 3.16
C GLN A 43 -2.92 11.10 2.12
N SER A 44 -2.05 11.68 1.29
CA SER A 44 -2.48 12.63 0.24
C SER A 44 -3.24 11.92 -0.88
N ILE A 45 -2.78 10.74 -1.31
CA ILE A 45 -3.49 9.90 -2.29
C ILE A 45 -4.86 9.53 -1.74
N CYS A 46 -4.93 8.99 -0.51
CA CYS A 46 -6.19 8.60 0.09
C CYS A 46 -7.16 9.79 0.26
N ARG A 47 -6.64 10.97 0.57
CA ARG A 47 -7.46 12.19 0.62
C ARG A 47 -8.08 12.53 -0.74
N LEU A 48 -7.31 12.37 -1.83
CA LEU A 48 -7.84 12.59 -3.18
C LEU A 48 -8.88 11.55 -3.56
N VAL A 49 -8.62 10.27 -3.33
CA VAL A 49 -9.57 9.18 -3.57
C VAL A 49 -10.86 9.42 -2.78
N ASN A 50 -10.76 9.72 -1.49
CA ASN A 50 -11.93 9.88 -0.62
C ASN A 50 -12.82 11.09 -1.00
N ARG A 51 -12.29 12.10 -1.71
CA ARG A 51 -13.10 13.20 -2.24
C ARG A 51 -14.09 12.76 -3.32
N GLY A 52 -13.74 11.73 -4.10
CA GLY A 52 -14.58 11.18 -5.15
C GLY A 52 -15.42 9.96 -4.71
N THR A 53 -15.50 9.64 -3.42
CA THR A 53 -16.21 8.44 -2.93
C THR A 53 -17.65 8.37 -3.43
N ALA A 54 -18.34 9.49 -3.53
CA ALA A 54 -19.72 9.55 -4.03
C ALA A 54 -19.85 9.07 -5.49
N ASP A 55 -18.79 9.22 -6.28
CA ASP A 55 -18.79 8.89 -7.71
C ASP A 55 -18.36 7.44 -7.98
N HIS A 56 -17.42 6.89 -7.17
CA HIS A 56 -16.81 5.59 -7.44
C HIS A 56 -16.92 4.57 -6.30
N ASN A 57 -17.54 4.93 -5.17
CA ASN A 57 -17.71 4.07 -3.98
C ASN A 57 -16.41 3.47 -3.40
N LEU A 58 -15.27 4.11 -3.64
CA LEU A 58 -13.99 3.69 -3.05
C LEU A 58 -13.68 4.52 -1.81
N LYS A 59 -13.24 3.85 -0.75
CA LYS A 59 -12.64 4.46 0.45
C LYS A 59 -11.21 4.01 0.61
N CYS A 60 -10.34 4.94 0.86
CA CYS A 60 -8.90 4.72 0.98
C CYS A 60 -8.42 5.02 2.38
N THR A 61 -7.57 4.14 2.90
CA THR A 61 -6.82 4.33 4.15
C THR A 61 -5.33 4.13 3.89
N ALA A 62 -4.48 4.85 4.62
CA ALA A 62 -3.04 4.79 4.46
C ALA A 62 -2.36 4.62 5.83
N PRO A 63 -2.32 3.40 6.39
CA PRO A 63 -1.68 3.14 7.66
C PRO A 63 -0.17 3.35 7.60
N SER A 64 0.42 3.71 8.75
CA SER A 64 1.85 3.67 8.96
C SER A 64 2.34 2.22 9.01
N THR A 65 3.46 1.94 8.35
CA THR A 65 4.06 0.61 8.25
C THR A 65 5.57 0.64 8.47
N GLY A 66 6.22 -0.51 8.31
CA GLY A 66 7.67 -0.62 8.31
C GLY A 66 8.34 0.02 7.07
N GLY A 67 7.63 0.19 5.97
CA GLY A 67 8.17 0.71 4.70
C GLY A 67 8.22 -0.34 3.59
N SER A 68 9.15 -0.23 2.65
CA SER A 68 9.16 -0.95 1.36
C SER A 68 8.98 -2.46 1.48
N ILE A 69 9.79 -3.14 2.29
CA ILE A 69 9.72 -4.59 2.44
C ILE A 69 8.43 -5.02 3.12
N ALA A 70 8.03 -4.31 4.19
CA ALA A 70 6.79 -4.58 4.90
C ALA A 70 5.57 -4.41 3.97
N ASN A 71 5.55 -3.36 3.14
CA ASN A 71 4.46 -3.10 2.21
C ASN A 71 4.36 -4.18 1.12
N ILE A 72 5.48 -4.55 0.51
CA ILE A 72 5.51 -5.59 -0.52
C ILE A 72 5.01 -6.92 0.05
N ASN A 73 5.47 -7.31 1.24
CA ASN A 73 5.03 -8.54 1.88
C ASN A 73 3.53 -8.52 2.24
N ALA A 74 3.02 -7.39 2.73
CA ALA A 74 1.60 -7.23 3.04
C ALA A 74 0.72 -7.29 1.78
N ILE A 75 1.16 -6.70 0.65
CA ILE A 75 0.46 -6.83 -0.63
C ILE A 75 0.48 -8.28 -1.11
N LYS A 76 1.61 -8.96 -1.00
CA LYS A 76 1.74 -10.37 -1.38
C LYS A 76 0.83 -11.28 -0.55
N ALA A 77 0.70 -11.00 0.75
CA ALA A 77 -0.19 -11.71 1.66
C ALA A 77 -1.69 -11.40 1.43
N GLY A 78 -2.01 -10.33 0.71
CA GLY A 78 -3.38 -9.85 0.52
C GLY A 78 -3.90 -8.98 1.67
N ASP A 79 -3.04 -8.55 2.57
CA ASP A 79 -3.39 -7.69 3.71
C ASP A 79 -3.53 -6.22 3.29
N MET A 80 -2.94 -5.85 2.17
CA MET A 80 -2.99 -4.50 1.59
C MET A 80 -3.15 -4.57 0.07
N ASP A 81 -3.81 -3.56 -0.51
CA ASP A 81 -4.02 -3.46 -1.95
C ASP A 81 -2.84 -2.81 -2.67
N MET A 82 -2.22 -1.84 -2.03
CA MET A 82 -1.13 -1.02 -2.56
C MET A 82 -0.12 -0.69 -1.47
N GLY A 83 1.04 -0.19 -1.88
CA GLY A 83 2.05 0.30 -0.95
C GLY A 83 3.07 1.19 -1.64
N VAL A 84 3.65 2.12 -0.88
CA VAL A 84 4.79 2.89 -1.33
C VAL A 84 6.05 2.07 -1.07
N ALA A 85 6.88 1.89 -2.10
CA ALA A 85 8.09 1.09 -1.99
C ALA A 85 9.18 1.62 -2.93
N GLN A 86 10.43 1.46 -2.53
CA GLN A 86 11.60 1.73 -3.38
C GLN A 86 11.60 0.82 -4.61
N SER A 87 12.10 1.33 -5.71
CA SER A 87 12.09 0.63 -7.01
C SER A 87 13.00 -0.60 -7.05
N ASP A 88 14.12 -0.57 -6.33
CA ASP A 88 15.05 -1.70 -6.19
C ASP A 88 14.36 -2.90 -5.49
N TRP A 89 13.63 -2.66 -4.41
CA TRP A 89 12.91 -3.72 -3.71
C TRP A 89 11.69 -4.23 -4.48
N GLN A 90 11.04 -3.39 -5.28
CA GLN A 90 10.03 -3.84 -6.25
C GLN A 90 10.66 -4.78 -7.29
N PHE A 91 11.85 -4.43 -7.82
CA PHE A 91 12.60 -5.27 -8.74
C PHE A 91 12.98 -6.61 -8.11
N HIS A 92 13.53 -6.60 -6.89
CA HIS A 92 13.93 -7.82 -6.20
C HIS A 92 12.73 -8.73 -5.88
N ALA A 93 11.62 -8.17 -5.43
CA ALA A 93 10.40 -8.94 -5.17
C ALA A 93 9.84 -9.56 -6.45
N PHE A 94 9.76 -8.78 -7.54
CA PHE A 94 9.25 -9.27 -8.82
C PHE A 94 10.12 -10.39 -9.42
N ASN A 95 11.43 -10.32 -9.25
CA ASN A 95 12.37 -11.31 -9.81
C ASN A 95 12.67 -12.47 -8.86
N GLY A 96 12.36 -12.36 -7.58
CA GLY A 96 12.71 -13.37 -6.57
C GLY A 96 14.21 -13.37 -6.27
N SER A 97 14.80 -12.21 -6.05
CA SER A 97 16.22 -12.04 -5.78
C SER A 97 16.46 -11.27 -4.47
N SER A 98 17.69 -11.24 -3.97
CA SER A 98 18.07 -10.62 -2.70
C SER A 98 17.21 -11.14 -1.54
N GLN A 99 16.58 -10.28 -0.75
CA GLN A 99 15.72 -10.72 0.37
C GLN A 99 14.46 -11.50 -0.07
N PHE A 100 14.15 -11.54 -1.36
CA PHE A 100 13.05 -12.30 -1.94
C PHE A 100 13.51 -13.56 -2.70
N GLU A 101 14.75 -14.03 -2.44
CA GLU A 101 15.26 -15.26 -3.05
C GLU A 101 14.37 -16.45 -2.64
N GLY A 102 13.91 -17.20 -3.64
CA GLY A 102 12.96 -18.30 -3.44
C GLY A 102 11.53 -17.87 -3.12
N ASP A 103 11.24 -16.58 -3.05
CA ASP A 103 9.94 -16.01 -2.68
C ASP A 103 9.44 -14.96 -3.67
N LYS A 104 9.52 -15.28 -4.97
CA LYS A 104 9.12 -14.41 -6.08
C LYS A 104 7.67 -13.92 -5.98
N PHE A 105 7.46 -12.65 -6.34
CA PHE A 105 6.14 -12.03 -6.43
C PHE A 105 5.90 -11.44 -7.84
N ASP A 106 5.67 -12.28 -8.83
CA ASP A 106 5.51 -11.89 -10.23
C ASP A 106 4.17 -11.22 -10.57
N ASN A 107 3.23 -11.22 -9.63
CA ASN A 107 1.97 -10.46 -9.74
C ASN A 107 2.10 -9.00 -9.24
N LEU A 108 3.24 -8.59 -8.69
CA LEU A 108 3.47 -7.20 -8.29
C LEU A 108 3.44 -6.29 -9.52
N ARG A 109 2.80 -5.12 -9.39
CA ARG A 109 2.73 -4.10 -10.46
C ARG A 109 3.07 -2.73 -9.92
N ALA A 110 3.94 -2.00 -10.63
CA ALA A 110 4.15 -0.58 -10.40
C ALA A 110 2.99 0.21 -11.01
N VAL A 111 2.46 1.17 -10.27
CA VAL A 111 1.37 2.05 -10.72
C VAL A 111 1.93 3.37 -11.25
N PHE A 112 2.72 4.07 -10.44
CA PHE A 112 3.43 5.30 -10.82
C PHE A 112 4.59 5.58 -9.85
N SER A 113 5.53 6.42 -10.29
CA SER A 113 6.61 6.92 -9.45
C SER A 113 6.17 8.19 -8.72
N VAL A 114 6.53 8.30 -7.45
CA VAL A 114 6.14 9.40 -6.58
C VAL A 114 7.23 10.46 -6.48
N HIS A 115 8.48 10.04 -6.22
CA HIS A 115 9.66 10.91 -6.11
C HIS A 115 10.95 10.12 -6.33
N GLY A 116 12.06 10.83 -6.58
CA GLY A 116 13.40 10.26 -6.51
C GLY A 116 13.81 10.04 -5.06
N GLU A 117 14.47 8.93 -4.79
CA GLU A 117 14.95 8.56 -3.45
C GLU A 117 16.41 8.08 -3.54
N PRO A 118 17.38 9.01 -3.63
CA PRO A 118 18.78 8.64 -3.66
C PRO A 118 19.22 8.08 -2.31
N PHE A 119 20.05 7.05 -2.34
CA PHE A 119 20.68 6.54 -1.12
C PHE A 119 21.59 7.62 -0.53
N THR A 120 21.32 8.02 0.71
CA THR A 120 22.03 9.10 1.36
C THR A 120 22.42 8.71 2.78
N VAL A 121 23.72 8.86 3.09
CA VAL A 121 24.24 8.73 4.45
C VAL A 121 24.54 10.11 4.99
N VAL A 122 24.04 10.44 6.17
CA VAL A 122 24.27 11.70 6.84
C VAL A 122 25.08 11.46 8.11
N ALA A 123 26.22 12.12 8.23
CA ALA A 123 27.05 12.11 9.43
C ALA A 123 27.13 13.51 10.05
N ARG A 124 27.30 13.58 11.37
CA ARG A 124 27.59 14.84 12.04
C ARG A 124 28.96 15.35 11.60
N ALA A 125 29.11 16.65 11.44
CA ALA A 125 30.37 17.26 11.02
C ALA A 125 31.54 16.97 11.99
N ASP A 126 31.26 16.76 13.27
CA ASP A 126 32.22 16.46 14.32
C ASP A 126 32.45 14.95 14.56
N SER A 127 31.92 14.08 13.69
CA SER A 127 32.00 12.62 13.85
C SER A 127 33.24 11.98 13.22
N GLU A 128 34.04 12.77 12.51
CA GLU A 128 35.22 12.30 11.76
C GLU A 128 34.89 11.19 10.72
N ILE A 129 33.66 11.22 10.19
CA ILE A 129 33.20 10.30 9.12
C ILE A 129 33.25 11.07 7.82
N GLY A 130 34.20 10.76 6.95
CA GLY A 130 34.37 11.38 5.63
C GLY A 130 34.14 10.41 4.48
N SER A 131 34.10 9.11 4.78
CA SER A 131 33.91 8.05 3.79
C SER A 131 33.01 6.94 4.34
N PHE A 132 32.62 6.00 3.48
CA PHE A 132 31.82 4.85 3.88
C PHE A 132 32.58 3.91 4.81
N ASP A 133 33.90 3.77 4.61
CA ASP A 133 34.76 2.91 5.42
C ASP A 133 34.87 3.39 6.88
N ASP A 134 34.69 4.69 7.12
CA ASP A 134 34.72 5.26 8.47
C ASP A 134 33.50 4.86 9.33
N LEU A 135 32.51 4.20 8.72
CA LEU A 135 31.34 3.68 9.42
C LEU A 135 31.64 2.42 10.23
N PHE A 136 32.71 1.69 9.92
CA PHE A 136 33.08 0.48 10.63
C PHE A 136 33.35 0.76 12.11
N GLY A 137 32.71 -0.01 12.98
CA GLY A 137 32.79 0.16 14.43
C GLY A 137 32.01 1.34 14.99
N LYS A 138 31.29 2.10 14.16
CA LYS A 138 30.40 3.20 14.61
C LYS A 138 28.98 2.69 14.79
N ARG A 139 28.20 3.40 15.58
CA ARG A 139 26.75 3.18 15.70
C ARG A 139 26.03 3.93 14.60
N VAL A 140 25.48 3.21 13.64
CA VAL A 140 24.78 3.77 12.49
C VAL A 140 23.28 3.47 12.59
N ASN A 141 22.44 4.48 12.36
CA ASN A 141 21.01 4.24 12.20
C ASN A 141 20.73 3.82 10.75
N VAL A 142 20.44 2.56 10.57
CA VAL A 142 20.18 1.95 9.24
C VAL A 142 18.69 1.87 8.90
N GLY A 143 17.82 2.45 9.72
CA GLY A 143 16.36 2.36 9.55
C GLY A 143 15.72 1.24 10.37
N ASN A 144 14.41 1.25 10.39
CA ASN A 144 13.62 0.27 11.14
C ASN A 144 13.49 -1.06 10.39
N PRO A 145 13.19 -2.17 11.09
CA PRO A 145 12.90 -3.45 10.46
C PRO A 145 11.75 -3.32 9.44
N GLY A 146 11.90 -3.97 8.28
CA GLY A 146 10.93 -3.91 7.18
C GLY A 146 11.04 -2.67 6.30
N SER A 147 11.94 -1.73 6.59
CA SER A 147 12.20 -0.60 5.69
C SER A 147 13.12 -0.99 4.52
N GLY A 148 12.88 -0.35 3.37
CA GLY A 148 13.79 -0.49 2.23
C GLY A 148 15.17 0.09 2.51
N GLN A 149 15.23 1.18 3.26
CA GLN A 149 16.49 1.79 3.71
C GLN A 149 17.39 0.79 4.46
N ARG A 150 16.83 0.05 5.42
CA ARG A 150 17.59 -0.97 6.14
C ARG A 150 18.02 -2.09 5.20
N ALA A 151 17.11 -2.57 4.36
CA ALA A 151 17.42 -3.64 3.41
C ALA A 151 18.53 -3.24 2.42
N THR A 152 18.52 -1.98 1.94
CA THR A 152 19.59 -1.45 1.08
C THR A 152 20.92 -1.37 1.86
N MET A 153 20.88 -0.93 3.11
CA MET A 153 22.09 -0.86 3.94
C MET A 153 22.72 -2.25 4.19
N ASP A 154 21.89 -3.28 4.39
CA ASP A 154 22.33 -4.68 4.56
C ASP A 154 23.01 -5.25 3.28
N VAL A 155 22.78 -4.65 2.11
CA VAL A 155 23.43 -5.01 0.84
C VAL A 155 24.75 -4.25 0.64
N VAL A 156 24.84 -3.03 1.16
CA VAL A 156 25.99 -2.13 0.94
C VAL A 156 27.12 -2.36 1.96
N LEU A 157 26.79 -2.83 3.16
CA LEU A 157 27.76 -3.18 4.23
C LEU A 157 28.25 -4.62 4.12
#